data_7629531761ea2deeb486b5d17885432d
#
_entry.id   7629531761ea2deeb486b5d17885432d
#
_cell.length_a   1.000
_cell.length_b   1.000
_cell.length_c   1.000
_cell.angle_alpha   90.00
_cell.angle_beta   90.00
_cell.angle_gamma   90.00
#
_symmetry.space_group_name_H-M   'P 1'
#
loop_
_entity.id
_entity.type
_entity.pdbx_description
1 polymer ?
#
loop_
_entity_poly.entity_id
_entity_poly.type
_entity_poly.pdbx_seq_one_letter_code
_entity_poly.pdbx_strand_id
1 'polypeptide(L)'
;DALPICPDMTVENNVLSALNKVKKYKKLGKENIALCGASNRPIVVLQKKESVSKLSDLEGKWIISEAAGEAIPDGMEKQPFIEFNIAEKRLHGNAGCNLINGAFQVDDENPSAISFPQVISTMMACPDMEVEDRVLKALNSVQSFGKLAGGGIGLYDADNNLVMVLVKN
;
A
#
# COMPACT_ATOMS: atom_id res chain seq x y z
N ASP A 1 16.29 5.07 30.90
CA ASP A 1 15.29 5.13 29.81
C ASP A 1 14.90 3.72 29.44
N ALA A 2 13.71 3.26 29.88
CA ALA A 2 13.18 1.95 29.52
C ALA A 2 12.72 2.02 28.05
N LEU A 3 13.26 1.15 27.21
CA LEU A 3 12.77 0.96 25.85
C LEU A 3 11.29 0.54 25.90
N PRO A 4 10.43 1.03 24.98
CA PRO A 4 9.03 0.64 24.95
C PRO A 4 8.91 -0.86 24.75
N ILE A 5 8.22 -1.52 25.69
CA ILE A 5 7.95 -2.96 25.62
C ILE A 5 6.90 -3.16 24.51
N CYS A 6 7.26 -3.87 23.44
CA CYS A 6 6.29 -4.26 22.41
C CYS A 6 5.18 -5.12 23.02
N PRO A 7 3.90 -4.86 22.69
CA PRO A 7 2.78 -5.57 23.30
C PRO A 7 2.73 -7.07 22.96
N ASP A 8 3.50 -7.55 21.99
CA ASP A 8 3.50 -8.96 21.56
C ASP A 8 4.90 -9.60 21.59
N MET A 9 5.50 -9.61 22.78
CA MET A 9 6.78 -10.31 23.02
C MET A 9 6.70 -11.83 22.79
N THR A 10 5.49 -12.41 22.75
CA THR A 10 5.31 -13.85 22.54
C THR A 10 5.73 -14.25 21.13
N VAL A 11 5.37 -13.46 20.13
CA VAL A 11 5.75 -13.70 18.72
C VAL A 11 7.27 -13.56 18.57
N GLU A 12 7.85 -12.50 19.12
CA GLU A 12 9.29 -12.28 19.09
C GLU A 12 10.08 -13.43 19.71
N ASN A 13 9.71 -13.85 20.91
CA ASN A 13 10.36 -14.96 21.59
C ASN A 13 10.23 -16.28 20.82
N ASN A 14 9.07 -16.53 20.20
CA ASN A 14 8.85 -17.72 19.38
C ASN A 14 9.74 -17.70 18.13
N VAL A 15 9.86 -16.55 17.46
CA VAL A 15 10.72 -16.38 16.28
C VAL A 15 12.19 -16.56 16.67
N LEU A 16 12.66 -15.92 17.71
CA LEU A 16 14.04 -16.05 18.21
C LEU A 16 14.37 -17.49 18.60
N SER A 17 13.47 -18.15 19.34
CA SER A 17 13.62 -19.56 19.71
C SER A 17 13.66 -20.49 18.50
N ALA A 18 12.86 -20.21 17.48
CA ALA A 18 12.86 -20.98 16.24
C ALA A 18 14.16 -20.78 15.45
N LEU A 19 14.64 -19.53 15.34
CA LEU A 19 15.88 -19.20 14.63
C LEU A 19 17.11 -19.87 15.27
N ASN A 20 17.17 -19.94 16.59
CA ASN A 20 18.26 -20.62 17.31
C ASN A 20 18.35 -22.13 17.04
N LYS A 21 17.28 -22.76 16.58
CA LYS A 21 17.21 -24.18 16.22
C LYS A 21 17.57 -24.48 14.76
N VAL A 22 17.78 -23.44 13.95
CA VAL A 22 18.08 -23.59 12.51
C VAL A 22 19.48 -24.17 12.34
N LYS A 23 19.59 -25.21 11.51
CA LYS A 23 20.86 -25.87 11.13
C LYS A 23 21.09 -25.85 9.62
N LYS A 24 20.02 -25.78 8.82
CA LYS A 24 20.08 -25.85 7.36
C LYS A 24 18.98 -24.97 6.75
N TYR A 25 19.10 -24.66 5.47
CA TYR A 25 18.03 -24.05 4.71
C TYR A 25 17.74 -24.85 3.44
N LYS A 26 16.52 -24.74 2.93
CA LYS A 26 16.06 -25.34 1.67
C LYS A 26 15.22 -24.33 0.90
N LYS A 27 15.48 -24.17 -0.39
CA LYS A 27 14.62 -23.36 -1.26
C LYS A 27 13.31 -24.10 -1.52
N LEU A 28 12.19 -23.42 -1.32
CA LEU A 28 10.84 -23.87 -1.63
C LEU A 28 10.28 -23.01 -2.79
N GLY A 29 10.68 -23.35 -4.02
CA GLY A 29 10.29 -22.57 -5.20
C GLY A 29 11.13 -21.29 -5.38
N LYS A 30 10.58 -20.30 -6.11
CA LYS A 30 11.31 -19.08 -6.47
C LYS A 30 11.34 -18.03 -5.35
N GLU A 31 10.38 -18.05 -4.44
CA GLU A 31 10.14 -16.94 -3.49
C GLU A 31 10.18 -17.35 -2.02
N ASN A 32 10.28 -18.66 -1.72
CA ASN A 32 10.25 -19.15 -0.36
C ASN A 32 11.54 -19.88 0.01
N ILE A 33 11.96 -19.69 1.26
CA ILE A 33 13.09 -20.41 1.87
C ILE A 33 12.59 -21.05 3.18
N ALA A 34 12.75 -22.36 3.31
CA ALA A 34 12.53 -23.04 4.57
C ALA A 34 13.83 -23.08 5.38
N LEU A 35 13.79 -22.60 6.59
CA LEU A 35 14.84 -22.81 7.60
C LEU A 35 14.53 -24.08 8.37
N CYS A 36 15.43 -25.03 8.35
CA CYS A 36 15.23 -26.37 8.86
C CYS A 36 16.10 -26.67 10.07
N GLY A 37 15.58 -27.45 11.00
CA GLY A 37 16.33 -28.00 12.14
C GLY A 37 17.20 -29.19 11.78
N ALA A 38 17.75 -29.83 12.79
CA ALA A 38 18.61 -31.03 12.65
C ALA A 38 17.92 -32.20 11.94
N SER A 39 16.60 -32.35 12.12
CA SER A 39 15.77 -33.40 11.50
C SER A 39 15.29 -33.08 10.09
N ASN A 40 15.82 -32.01 9.46
CA ASN A 40 15.44 -31.53 8.13
C ASN A 40 13.96 -31.10 8.00
N ARG A 41 13.26 -30.92 9.13
CA ARG A 41 11.90 -30.38 9.15
C ARG A 41 11.94 -28.85 9.12
N PRO A 42 11.06 -28.19 8.34
CA PRO A 42 10.97 -26.73 8.35
C PRO A 42 10.52 -26.24 9.73
N ILE A 43 11.25 -25.28 10.27
CA ILE A 43 10.94 -24.60 11.55
C ILE A 43 10.37 -23.22 11.25
N VAL A 44 10.93 -22.54 10.25
CA VAL A 44 10.49 -21.22 9.78
C VAL A 44 10.44 -21.26 8.27
N VAL A 45 9.38 -20.72 7.68
CA VAL A 45 9.30 -20.48 6.24
C VAL A 45 9.39 -18.98 6.02
N LEU A 46 10.42 -18.55 5.32
CA LEU A 46 10.59 -17.18 4.88
C LEU A 46 10.01 -17.07 3.48
N GLN A 47 9.08 -16.17 3.31
CA GLN A 47 8.58 -15.76 2.01
C GLN A 47 9.32 -14.49 1.59
N LYS A 48 9.82 -14.45 0.35
CA LYS A 48 10.34 -13.21 -0.20
C LYS A 48 9.22 -12.19 -0.19
N LYS A 49 9.39 -11.10 0.58
CA LYS A 49 8.48 -9.96 0.44
C LYS A 49 8.55 -9.52 -1.03
N GLU A 50 7.40 -9.43 -1.69
CA GLU A 50 7.34 -8.93 -3.06
C GLU A 50 8.17 -7.65 -3.20
N SER A 51 8.79 -7.46 -4.35
CA SER A 51 9.75 -6.40 -4.63
C SER A 51 9.30 -5.09 -4.00
N VAL A 52 10.20 -4.47 -3.23
CA VAL A 52 9.99 -3.11 -2.72
C VAL A 52 9.41 -2.28 -3.84
N SER A 53 8.20 -1.78 -3.65
CA SER A 53 7.52 -0.95 -4.65
C SER A 53 8.39 0.27 -4.90
N LYS A 54 8.66 0.52 -6.17
CA LYS A 54 9.45 1.69 -6.55
C LYS A 54 8.48 2.83 -6.88
N LEU A 55 8.87 4.05 -6.60
CA LEU A 55 8.08 5.23 -6.93
C LEU A 55 7.68 5.24 -8.42
N SER A 56 8.55 4.78 -9.32
CA SER A 56 8.25 4.63 -10.74
C SER A 56 7.09 3.67 -11.07
N ASP A 57 6.72 2.80 -10.13
CA ASP A 57 5.58 1.89 -10.33
C ASP A 57 4.24 2.63 -10.28
N LEU A 58 4.21 3.82 -9.68
CA LEU A 58 3.02 4.69 -9.64
C LEU A 58 2.82 5.51 -10.92
N GLU A 59 3.84 5.65 -11.78
CA GLU A 59 3.77 6.54 -12.95
C GLU A 59 2.54 6.26 -13.83
N GLY A 60 1.88 7.35 -14.23
CA GLY A 60 0.75 7.35 -15.16
C GLY A 60 -0.61 7.24 -14.50
N LYS A 61 -1.62 6.86 -15.29
CA LYS A 61 -3.04 6.86 -14.91
C LYS A 61 -3.47 5.55 -14.27
N TRP A 62 -4.24 5.68 -13.19
CA TRP A 62 -4.80 4.59 -12.40
C TRP A 62 -6.28 4.83 -12.11
N ILE A 63 -7.11 3.81 -12.29
CA ILE A 63 -8.51 3.84 -11.87
C ILE A 63 -8.56 3.49 -10.38
N ILE A 64 -9.38 4.22 -9.62
CA ILE A 64 -9.65 3.90 -8.22
C ILE A 64 -10.75 2.84 -8.21
N SER A 65 -10.45 1.63 -7.77
CA SER A 65 -11.43 0.55 -7.67
C SER A 65 -12.03 0.41 -6.27
N GLU A 66 -11.31 0.89 -5.24
CA GLU A 66 -11.74 0.84 -3.84
C GLU A 66 -11.22 2.06 -3.09
N ALA A 67 -12.02 2.66 -2.23
CA ALA A 67 -11.64 3.76 -1.35
C ALA A 67 -12.31 3.62 0.03
N ALA A 68 -11.53 3.83 1.11
CA ALA A 68 -11.95 3.72 2.50
C ALA A 68 -12.61 2.37 2.85
N GLY A 69 -12.12 1.26 2.24
CA GLY A 69 -12.61 -0.10 2.48
C GLY A 69 -13.88 -0.47 1.72
N GLU A 70 -14.33 0.37 0.79
CA GLU A 70 -15.52 0.10 -0.03
C GLU A 70 -15.19 0.19 -1.51
N ALA A 71 -15.75 -0.74 -2.30
CA ALA A 71 -15.62 -0.73 -3.74
C ALA A 71 -16.27 0.52 -4.34
N ILE A 72 -15.66 1.06 -5.39
CA ILE A 72 -16.25 2.13 -6.19
C ILE A 72 -17.31 1.51 -7.10
N PRO A 73 -18.55 2.04 -7.12
CA PRO A 73 -19.62 1.49 -7.96
C PRO A 73 -19.26 1.50 -9.44
N ASP A 74 -19.60 0.42 -10.14
CA ASP A 74 -19.54 0.39 -11.60
C ASP A 74 -20.67 1.26 -12.19
N GLY A 75 -20.38 1.91 -13.32
CA GLY A 75 -21.39 2.68 -14.07
C GLY A 75 -21.60 4.10 -13.57
N MET A 76 -20.70 4.66 -12.76
CA MET A 76 -20.68 6.09 -12.46
C MET A 76 -20.49 6.91 -13.76
N GLU A 77 -21.08 8.10 -13.82
CA GLU A 77 -20.93 9.03 -14.95
C GLU A 77 -19.44 9.34 -15.20
N LYS A 78 -18.68 9.49 -14.12
CA LYS A 78 -17.22 9.68 -14.15
C LYS A 78 -16.56 8.71 -13.20
N GLN A 79 -15.86 7.71 -13.75
CA GLN A 79 -15.08 6.78 -12.96
C GLN A 79 -13.92 7.51 -12.29
N PRO A 80 -13.76 7.40 -10.95
CA PRO A 80 -12.64 8.03 -10.25
C PRO A 80 -11.29 7.50 -10.74
N PHE A 81 -10.35 8.41 -10.93
CA PHE A 81 -8.98 8.06 -11.33
C PHE A 81 -7.97 9.03 -10.75
N ILE A 82 -6.72 8.57 -10.66
CA ILE A 82 -5.55 9.39 -10.32
C ILE A 82 -4.48 9.14 -11.38
N GLU A 83 -3.84 10.19 -11.81
CA GLU A 83 -2.66 10.13 -12.65
C GLU A 83 -1.49 10.78 -11.92
N PHE A 84 -0.40 10.02 -11.78
CA PHE A 84 0.82 10.47 -11.12
C PHE A 84 1.86 10.89 -12.15
N ASN A 85 2.42 12.07 -11.96
CA ASN A 85 3.62 12.54 -12.61
C ASN A 85 4.77 12.49 -11.58
N ILE A 86 5.60 11.48 -11.69
CA ILE A 86 6.67 11.22 -10.72
C ILE A 86 7.77 12.27 -10.82
N ALA A 87 8.07 12.74 -12.04
CA ALA A 87 9.12 13.73 -12.26
C ALA A 87 8.78 15.08 -11.59
N GLU A 88 7.52 15.47 -11.59
CA GLU A 88 7.05 16.71 -10.98
C GLU A 88 6.57 16.54 -9.53
N LYS A 89 6.50 15.29 -9.02
CA LYS A 89 5.91 14.92 -7.74
C LYS A 89 4.47 15.48 -7.58
N ARG A 90 3.68 15.35 -8.64
CA ARG A 90 2.30 15.83 -8.70
C ARG A 90 1.33 14.73 -9.08
N LEU A 91 0.09 14.90 -8.63
CA LEU A 91 -1.04 14.13 -9.09
C LEU A 91 -2.14 15.01 -9.62
N HIS A 92 -2.89 14.49 -10.56
CA HIS A 92 -4.18 15.03 -10.95
C HIS A 92 -5.18 13.89 -11.19
N GLY A 93 -6.45 14.18 -11.20
CA GLY A 93 -7.44 13.14 -11.41
C GLY A 93 -8.87 13.64 -11.23
N ASN A 94 -9.75 12.67 -11.00
CA ASN A 94 -11.15 12.92 -10.69
C ASN A 94 -11.53 12.00 -9.52
N ALA A 95 -12.22 12.53 -8.51
CA ALA A 95 -12.64 11.78 -7.33
C ALA A 95 -14.06 11.18 -7.45
N GLY A 96 -14.64 11.22 -8.65
CA GLY A 96 -16.02 10.80 -8.94
C GLY A 96 -16.88 11.95 -9.49
N CYS A 97 -16.84 13.10 -8.87
CA CYS A 97 -17.50 14.32 -9.30
C CYS A 97 -16.47 15.39 -9.69
N ASN A 98 -15.63 15.76 -8.74
CA ASN A 98 -14.71 16.88 -8.85
C ASN A 98 -13.31 16.46 -9.32
N LEU A 99 -12.67 17.38 -10.04
CA LEU A 99 -11.26 17.25 -10.38
C LEU A 99 -10.41 17.44 -9.15
N ILE A 100 -9.40 16.59 -9.00
CA ILE A 100 -8.41 16.67 -7.93
C ILE A 100 -7.04 17.01 -8.50
N ASN A 101 -6.30 17.83 -7.78
CA ASN A 101 -4.90 18.16 -8.05
C ASN A 101 -4.13 18.25 -6.75
N GLY A 102 -2.88 17.85 -6.76
CA GLY A 102 -2.05 17.95 -5.59
C GLY A 102 -0.59 17.65 -5.86
N ALA A 103 0.22 17.85 -4.83
CA ALA A 103 1.58 17.36 -4.79
C ALA A 103 1.67 16.17 -3.82
N PHE A 104 2.63 15.29 -4.04
CA PHE A 104 2.94 14.24 -3.09
C PHE A 104 4.37 14.37 -2.57
N GLN A 105 4.57 13.85 -1.37
CA GLN A 105 5.87 13.76 -0.73
C GLN A 105 6.31 12.31 -0.67
N VAL A 106 7.60 12.09 -0.79
CA VAL A 106 8.25 10.77 -0.71
C VAL A 106 9.40 10.87 0.27
N ASP A 107 9.77 9.73 0.83
CA ASP A 107 10.92 9.60 1.70
C ASP A 107 12.04 8.88 0.93
N ASP A 108 13.21 9.49 0.84
CA ASP A 108 14.36 8.92 0.14
C ASP A 108 14.92 7.68 0.86
N GLU A 109 14.70 7.56 2.17
CA GLU A 109 15.11 6.40 2.96
C GLU A 109 14.10 5.25 2.89
N ASN A 110 12.82 5.55 2.61
CA ASN A 110 11.76 4.56 2.47
C ASN A 110 11.08 4.65 1.10
N PRO A 111 11.50 3.84 0.12
CA PRO A 111 10.97 3.91 -1.25
C PRO A 111 9.46 3.67 -1.40
N SER A 112 8.82 3.12 -0.37
CA SER A 112 7.37 2.87 -0.33
C SER A 112 6.59 3.97 0.38
N ALA A 113 7.26 4.92 1.02
CA ALA A 113 6.59 6.03 1.70
C ALA A 113 6.10 7.07 0.69
N ILE A 114 4.85 7.44 0.80
CA ILE A 114 4.21 8.49 0.01
C ILE A 114 3.10 9.12 0.83
N SER A 115 2.96 10.43 0.74
CA SER A 115 1.86 11.16 1.37
C SER A 115 1.37 12.29 0.47
N PHE A 116 0.13 12.68 0.68
CA PHE A 116 -0.56 13.70 -0.13
C PHE A 116 -1.01 14.87 0.76
N PRO A 117 -0.08 15.74 1.22
CA PRO A 117 -0.38 16.77 2.22
C PRO A 117 -1.33 17.87 1.74
N GLN A 118 -1.43 18.05 0.44
CA GLN A 118 -2.23 19.11 -0.17
C GLN A 118 -2.89 18.61 -1.45
N VAL A 119 -4.04 17.97 -1.29
CA VAL A 119 -4.93 17.66 -2.42
C VAL A 119 -6.08 18.67 -2.40
N ILE A 120 -6.25 19.36 -3.49
CA ILE A 120 -7.37 20.30 -3.71
C ILE A 120 -8.34 19.70 -4.70
N SER A 121 -9.64 19.97 -4.51
CA SER A 121 -10.70 19.58 -5.44
C SER A 121 -11.50 20.80 -5.90
N THR A 122 -12.14 20.71 -7.07
CA THR A 122 -13.18 21.65 -7.46
C THR A 122 -14.40 21.46 -6.57
N MET A 123 -15.33 22.43 -6.54
CA MET A 123 -16.49 22.42 -5.64
C MET A 123 -17.81 22.37 -6.43
N MET A 124 -17.98 21.37 -7.29
CA MET A 124 -19.27 21.14 -7.94
C MET A 124 -20.12 20.23 -7.08
N ALA A 125 -21.42 20.48 -6.99
CA ALA A 125 -22.36 19.59 -6.35
C ALA A 125 -22.83 18.53 -7.36
N CYS A 126 -22.61 17.25 -7.03
CA CYS A 126 -23.00 16.11 -7.86
C CYS A 126 -23.76 15.07 -7.00
N PRO A 127 -24.52 14.17 -7.64
CA PRO A 127 -25.19 13.09 -6.92
C PRO A 127 -24.22 12.16 -6.15
N ASP A 128 -23.00 11.98 -6.67
CA ASP A 128 -22.02 11.00 -6.17
C ASP A 128 -20.98 11.61 -5.21
N MET A 129 -21.36 12.64 -4.44
CA MET A 129 -20.48 13.31 -3.47
C MET A 129 -19.93 12.34 -2.40
N GLU A 130 -20.69 11.31 -2.05
CA GLU A 130 -20.26 10.31 -1.07
C GLU A 130 -19.00 9.54 -1.53
N VAL A 131 -18.92 9.22 -2.81
CA VAL A 131 -17.72 8.58 -3.40
C VAL A 131 -16.53 9.53 -3.35
N GLU A 132 -16.73 10.81 -3.70
CA GLU A 132 -15.70 11.82 -3.62
C GLU A 132 -15.16 11.99 -2.20
N ASP A 133 -16.03 12.10 -1.21
CA ASP A 133 -15.65 12.23 0.21
C ASP A 133 -14.80 11.04 0.67
N ARG A 134 -15.16 9.81 0.26
CA ARG A 134 -14.37 8.61 0.55
C ARG A 134 -13.00 8.65 -0.11
N VAL A 135 -12.94 9.03 -1.37
CA VAL A 135 -11.68 9.16 -2.11
C VAL A 135 -10.76 10.19 -1.47
N LEU A 136 -11.26 11.39 -1.17
CA LEU A 136 -10.48 12.45 -0.54
C LEU A 136 -10.02 12.08 0.87
N LYS A 137 -10.90 11.45 1.66
CA LYS A 137 -10.55 10.94 3.00
C LYS A 137 -9.45 9.89 2.93
N ALA A 138 -9.57 8.94 2.01
CA ALA A 138 -8.56 7.90 1.81
C ALA A 138 -7.22 8.54 1.40
N LEU A 139 -7.20 9.44 0.41
CA LEU A 139 -5.97 10.12 -0.03
C LEU A 139 -5.26 10.86 1.10
N ASN A 140 -6.02 11.58 1.93
CA ASN A 140 -5.45 12.34 3.05
C ASN A 140 -4.85 11.45 4.15
N SER A 141 -5.23 10.18 4.22
CA SER A 141 -4.70 9.24 5.22
C SER A 141 -3.49 8.45 4.75
N VAL A 142 -3.15 8.49 3.47
CA VAL A 142 -2.07 7.68 2.88
C VAL A 142 -0.71 8.03 3.44
N GLN A 143 0.07 7.01 3.80
CA GLN A 143 1.46 7.12 4.24
C GLN A 143 2.41 6.19 3.47
N SER A 144 1.88 5.18 2.78
CA SER A 144 2.70 4.27 2.00
C SER A 144 1.93 3.63 0.85
N PHE A 145 2.66 2.99 -0.07
CA PHE A 145 2.07 2.25 -1.17
C PHE A 145 2.77 0.92 -1.38
N GLY A 146 2.08 -0.02 -2.03
CA GLY A 146 2.62 -1.33 -2.34
C GLY A 146 1.93 -1.98 -3.53
N LYS A 147 2.65 -2.86 -4.23
CA LYS A 147 2.06 -3.68 -5.30
C LYS A 147 1.13 -4.73 -4.71
N LEU A 148 -0.03 -4.88 -5.31
CA LEU A 148 -0.97 -5.93 -4.97
C LEU A 148 -0.78 -7.16 -5.88
N ALA A 149 -1.11 -8.34 -5.35
CA ALA A 149 -1.22 -9.54 -6.15
C ALA A 149 -2.28 -9.31 -7.24
N GLY A 150 -1.89 -9.42 -8.52
CA GLY A 150 -2.78 -9.12 -9.65
C GLY A 150 -2.45 -7.83 -10.39
N GLY A 151 -1.42 -7.08 -9.97
CA GLY A 151 -0.87 -5.95 -10.76
C GLY A 151 -1.42 -4.58 -10.39
N GLY A 152 -2.26 -4.47 -9.36
CA GLY A 152 -2.71 -3.20 -8.81
C GLY A 152 -1.72 -2.59 -7.80
N ILE A 153 -2.05 -1.40 -7.35
CA ILE A 153 -1.35 -0.69 -6.26
C ILE A 153 -2.32 -0.52 -5.09
N GLY A 154 -1.88 -0.90 -3.90
CA GLY A 154 -2.53 -0.56 -2.64
C GLY A 154 -1.89 0.69 -2.04
N LEU A 155 -2.72 1.62 -1.56
CA LEU A 155 -2.30 2.73 -0.74
C LEU A 155 -2.70 2.45 0.71
N TYR A 156 -1.81 2.74 1.65
CA TYR A 156 -1.96 2.36 3.05
C TYR A 156 -1.79 3.57 3.96
N ASP A 157 -2.52 3.57 5.08
CA ASP A 157 -2.40 4.57 6.13
C ASP A 157 -1.20 4.32 7.06
N ALA A 158 -1.08 5.12 8.13
CA ALA A 158 -0.01 5.02 9.11
C ALA A 158 -0.04 3.71 9.92
N ASP A 159 -1.23 3.11 10.09
CA ASP A 159 -1.43 1.83 10.77
C ASP A 159 -1.30 0.63 9.81
N ASN A 160 -0.89 0.88 8.56
CA ASN A 160 -0.76 -0.10 7.49
C ASN A 160 -2.09 -0.77 7.08
N ASN A 161 -3.22 -0.07 7.27
CA ASN A 161 -4.49 -0.49 6.71
C ASN A 161 -4.58 -0.08 5.24
N LEU A 162 -5.13 -0.95 4.40
CA LEU A 162 -5.39 -0.65 2.99
C LEU A 162 -6.55 0.36 2.91
N VAL A 163 -6.26 1.56 2.42
CA VAL A 163 -7.26 2.66 2.33
C VAL A 163 -7.70 2.94 0.90
N MET A 164 -6.93 2.51 -0.10
CA MET A 164 -7.30 2.68 -1.52
C MET A 164 -6.65 1.61 -2.39
N VAL A 165 -7.39 1.16 -3.40
CA VAL A 165 -6.89 0.23 -4.43
C VAL A 165 -6.91 0.92 -5.78
N LEU A 166 -5.78 0.89 -6.45
CA LEU A 166 -5.56 1.44 -7.78
C LEU A 166 -5.32 0.31 -8.77
N VAL A 167 -6.00 0.34 -9.91
CA VAL A 167 -5.85 -0.63 -10.99
C VAL A 167 -5.53 0.08 -12.31
N LYS A 168 -4.76 -0.56 -13.17
CA LYS A 168 -4.55 -0.06 -14.53
C LYS A 168 -5.74 -0.45 -15.41
N ASN A 169 -6.11 0.47 -16.28
CA ASN A 169 -7.14 0.23 -17.29
C ASN A 169 -6.57 -0.65 -18.41
#